data_229bb5a4a19b656d9571216b123c73ec
#
_entry.id   229bb5a4a19b656d9571216b123c73ec
#
_cell.length_a   1.000
_cell.length_b   1.000
_cell.length_c   1.000
_cell.angle_alpha   90.00
_cell.angle_beta   90.00
_cell.angle_gamma   90.00
#
_symmetry.space_group_name_H-M   'P 1'
#
loop_
_entity.id
_entity.type
_entity.pdbx_description
1 polymer ?
#
loop_
_entity_poly.entity_id
_entity_poly.type
_entity_poly.pdbx_seq_one_letter_code
_entity_poly.pdbx_strand_id
1 'polypeptide(L)'
;KAWKENDITQGLPYKVIVSNEMGKEFTIFEGFINLWSAKVNEANKLIEAQAQETRGLSWLAENGDGVNFEFLYSQGFITDDDFVDVPYVINRVGRNSETFLTLLSGFVITMELRKLIIYELPAISSRVAGVTTTIPAIVELIGFIVYLTLLFLSLIAIVLELFDLIINPTKYHKGMKVLNHLNAICNYFGFTLSSSILQSDVWRKAVILPEKYTIYQSPARRFLGRIKTTEGTENGYYRGTVGEFLEAIRTMFYAKINIIDNVLYIEKDDFRIGTPAFKIPDLGGEYQTYTYNIDDFYSSFILEFVNDSDDRNTILNFKGTSVQVNTKPSAIFDQRNNLARRLDRVTIPFALGKRKAKLNFVEKVANTFLKVVQEIVNGIIALLNGLIIAINSLRSALKSIVKALRFIGLNVNYNPQPIPPIPKVQFNIIENRKNYLVMENDFVYTPKILLLNDDGKLAPENDTHLNAKYLYENFHYLRNFVDGNNQWLTYDLPPIQIGYEEMAALRLTNYAENAQGQEVEILNMKLSPALQVLEGQYRVRQTYANNLSVEIIEPE
;
A
#
# COMPACT_ATOMS: atom_id res chain seq x y z
N LYS A 1 -10.94 -7.21 -49.97
CA LYS A 1 -10.20 -5.97 -50.36
C LYS A 1 -9.58 -5.32 -49.14
N ALA A 2 -10.34 -5.04 -48.10
CA ALA A 2 -9.86 -4.46 -46.84
C ALA A 2 -8.67 -5.21 -46.20
N TRP A 3 -8.70 -6.56 -46.26
CA TRP A 3 -7.63 -7.39 -45.68
C TRP A 3 -6.28 -7.27 -46.42
N LYS A 4 -6.31 -6.92 -47.71
CA LYS A 4 -5.09 -6.74 -48.52
C LYS A 4 -4.52 -5.31 -48.45
N GLU A 5 -5.31 -4.36 -48.04
CA GLU A 5 -5.01 -2.93 -48.08
C GLU A 5 -4.80 -2.32 -46.67
N ASN A 6 -5.21 -3.02 -45.60
CA ASN A 6 -5.18 -2.49 -44.25
C ASN A 6 -4.14 -3.18 -43.37
N ASP A 7 -3.68 -2.43 -42.39
CA ASP A 7 -2.88 -2.95 -41.30
C ASP A 7 -3.63 -4.08 -40.60
N ILE A 8 -3.06 -5.28 -40.62
CA ILE A 8 -3.63 -6.48 -39.99
C ILE A 8 -3.78 -6.35 -38.48
N THR A 9 -3.19 -5.30 -37.89
CA THR A 9 -3.31 -4.96 -36.46
C THR A 9 -4.62 -4.24 -36.13
N GLN A 10 -5.36 -3.76 -37.12
CA GLN A 10 -6.64 -3.09 -36.94
C GLN A 10 -7.80 -4.11 -36.99
N GLY A 11 -8.66 -4.07 -35.97
CA GLY A 11 -9.92 -4.82 -35.98
C GLY A 11 -10.97 -4.16 -36.88
N LEU A 12 -11.78 -4.97 -37.59
CA LEU A 12 -12.94 -4.47 -38.30
C LEU A 12 -14.15 -4.42 -37.37
N PRO A 13 -14.82 -3.27 -37.20
CA PRO A 13 -16.06 -3.21 -36.41
C PRO A 13 -17.09 -4.20 -36.92
N TYR A 14 -17.66 -4.97 -36.01
CA TYR A 14 -18.65 -6.02 -36.35
C TYR A 14 -19.78 -6.01 -35.33
N LYS A 15 -21.01 -6.03 -35.83
CA LYS A 15 -22.21 -6.04 -35.01
C LYS A 15 -23.22 -7.02 -35.55
N VAL A 16 -23.77 -7.87 -34.69
CA VAL A 16 -24.88 -8.78 -35.02
C VAL A 16 -26.15 -8.20 -34.43
N ILE A 17 -27.05 -7.81 -35.28
CA ILE A 17 -28.37 -7.32 -34.93
C ILE A 17 -29.39 -8.32 -35.50
N VAL A 18 -30.36 -8.73 -34.69
CA VAL A 18 -31.51 -9.53 -35.10
C VAL A 18 -32.78 -8.73 -34.88
N SER A 19 -33.73 -8.87 -35.77
CA SER A 19 -35.05 -8.22 -35.67
C SER A 19 -36.11 -9.27 -35.50
N ASN A 20 -37.05 -9.05 -34.58
CA ASN A 20 -38.22 -9.90 -34.43
C ASN A 20 -39.26 -9.56 -35.53
N GLU A 21 -40.34 -10.35 -35.59
CA GLU A 21 -41.43 -10.17 -36.57
C GLU A 21 -42.11 -8.80 -36.46
N MET A 22 -42.02 -8.14 -35.31
CA MET A 22 -42.57 -6.81 -35.09
C MET A 22 -41.57 -5.68 -35.46
N GLY A 23 -40.41 -6.02 -36.00
CA GLY A 23 -39.38 -5.06 -36.41
C GLY A 23 -38.55 -4.48 -35.26
N LYS A 24 -38.66 -5.02 -34.04
CA LYS A 24 -37.81 -4.64 -32.91
C LYS A 24 -36.44 -5.26 -33.08
N GLU A 25 -35.40 -4.42 -33.06
CA GLU A 25 -34.02 -4.83 -33.23
C GLU A 25 -33.37 -5.15 -31.88
N PHE A 26 -32.58 -6.22 -31.85
CA PHE A 26 -31.81 -6.69 -30.70
C PHE A 26 -30.36 -6.85 -31.10
N THR A 27 -29.45 -6.25 -30.36
CA THR A 27 -28.02 -6.46 -30.53
C THR A 27 -27.60 -7.71 -29.78
N ILE A 28 -27.15 -8.71 -30.50
CA ILE A 28 -26.68 -10.00 -29.95
C ILE A 28 -25.18 -9.93 -29.68
N PHE A 29 -24.42 -9.29 -30.59
CA PHE A 29 -22.97 -9.15 -30.45
C PHE A 29 -22.54 -7.79 -31.01
N GLU A 30 -21.55 -7.19 -30.34
CA GLU A 30 -20.91 -5.97 -30.81
C GLU A 30 -19.42 -6.05 -30.48
N GLY A 31 -18.58 -5.93 -31.50
CA GLY A 31 -17.16 -6.14 -31.34
C GLY A 31 -16.39 -5.81 -32.60
N PHE A 32 -15.27 -6.43 -32.77
CA PHE A 32 -14.43 -6.32 -33.95
C PHE A 32 -13.91 -7.70 -34.37
N ILE A 33 -13.70 -7.86 -35.67
CA ILE A 33 -13.08 -9.05 -36.25
C ILE A 33 -11.57 -8.84 -36.21
N ASN A 34 -10.87 -9.78 -35.60
CA ASN A 34 -9.41 -9.83 -35.61
C ASN A 34 -8.89 -10.28 -36.98
N LEU A 35 -8.39 -9.36 -37.79
CA LEU A 35 -7.91 -9.67 -39.16
C LEU A 35 -6.71 -10.63 -39.14
N TRP A 36 -5.88 -10.60 -38.13
CA TRP A 36 -4.74 -11.53 -37.99
C TRP A 36 -5.18 -12.99 -37.75
N SER A 37 -6.42 -13.21 -37.26
CA SER A 37 -6.99 -14.56 -37.09
C SER A 37 -7.66 -15.10 -38.35
N ALA A 38 -7.75 -14.32 -39.42
CA ALA A 38 -8.50 -14.63 -40.60
C ALA A 38 -7.86 -15.79 -41.41
N LYS A 39 -8.63 -16.84 -41.63
CA LYS A 39 -8.29 -17.95 -42.52
C LYS A 39 -9.08 -17.77 -43.79
N VAL A 40 -8.38 -17.66 -44.91
CA VAL A 40 -8.99 -17.48 -46.22
C VAL A 40 -8.96 -18.80 -46.99
N ASN A 41 -10.13 -19.32 -47.35
CA ASN A 41 -10.27 -20.45 -48.25
C ASN A 41 -10.71 -19.90 -49.65
N GLU A 42 -9.72 -19.72 -50.53
CA GLU A 42 -9.96 -19.13 -51.85
C GLU A 42 -10.86 -20.03 -52.73
N ALA A 43 -10.76 -21.34 -52.56
CA ALA A 43 -11.56 -22.29 -53.36
C ALA A 43 -13.05 -22.17 -53.05
N ASN A 44 -13.40 -22.00 -51.79
CA ASN A 44 -14.79 -21.90 -51.33
C ASN A 44 -15.25 -20.44 -51.16
N LYS A 45 -14.36 -19.47 -51.41
CA LYS A 45 -14.62 -18.05 -51.17
C LYS A 45 -15.07 -17.76 -49.73
N LEU A 46 -14.57 -18.54 -48.78
CA LEU A 46 -14.91 -18.45 -47.38
C LEU A 46 -13.78 -17.78 -46.60
N ILE A 47 -14.14 -16.88 -45.72
CA ILE A 47 -13.23 -16.27 -44.74
C ILE A 47 -13.76 -16.63 -43.37
N GLU A 48 -12.94 -17.32 -42.61
CA GLU A 48 -13.18 -17.60 -41.19
C GLU A 48 -12.28 -16.66 -40.35
N ALA A 49 -12.86 -15.93 -39.43
CA ALA A 49 -12.13 -15.06 -38.54
C ALA A 49 -12.76 -15.04 -37.15
N GLN A 50 -11.96 -14.77 -36.14
CA GLN A 50 -12.46 -14.61 -34.79
C GLN A 50 -12.94 -13.18 -34.59
N ALA A 51 -14.11 -13.03 -34.02
CA ALA A 51 -14.63 -11.76 -33.56
C ALA A 51 -14.47 -11.67 -32.03
N GLN A 52 -14.05 -10.52 -31.58
CA GLN A 52 -13.85 -10.23 -30.17
C GLN A 52 -14.81 -9.12 -29.75
N GLU A 53 -15.38 -9.24 -28.56
CA GLU A 53 -16.30 -8.23 -28.04
C GLU A 53 -15.55 -6.90 -27.78
N THR A 54 -16.16 -5.80 -28.16
CA THR A 54 -15.63 -4.47 -27.90
C THR A 54 -15.74 -4.16 -26.42
N ARG A 55 -14.60 -3.81 -25.81
CA ARG A 55 -14.56 -3.42 -24.40
C ARG A 55 -15.04 -4.50 -23.41
N GLY A 56 -14.95 -5.78 -23.78
CA GLY A 56 -15.16 -6.90 -22.87
C GLY A 56 -13.94 -7.19 -22.00
N LEU A 57 -14.06 -8.14 -21.07
CA LEU A 57 -12.96 -8.54 -20.17
C LEU A 57 -11.74 -9.05 -20.94
N SER A 58 -11.92 -9.84 -22.00
CA SER A 58 -10.83 -10.32 -22.85
C SER A 58 -10.06 -9.17 -23.51
N TRP A 59 -10.79 -8.16 -23.99
CA TRP A 59 -10.17 -6.97 -24.55
C TRP A 59 -9.37 -6.18 -23.49
N LEU A 60 -9.91 -6.05 -22.27
CA LEU A 60 -9.19 -5.39 -21.16
C LEU A 60 -7.94 -6.17 -20.75
N ALA A 61 -8.00 -7.50 -20.72
CA ALA A 61 -6.83 -8.33 -20.44
C ALA A 61 -5.72 -8.14 -21.48
N GLU A 62 -6.06 -8.17 -22.77
CA GLU A 62 -5.08 -7.97 -23.84
C GLU A 62 -4.49 -6.55 -23.88
N ASN A 63 -5.32 -5.53 -23.65
CA ASN A 63 -4.87 -4.13 -23.71
C ASN A 63 -4.31 -3.62 -22.37
N GLY A 64 -4.73 -4.21 -21.26
CA GLY A 64 -4.28 -3.84 -19.93
C GLY A 64 -2.81 -4.18 -19.68
N ASP A 65 -2.30 -5.24 -20.28
CA ASP A 65 -0.87 -5.61 -20.17
C ASP A 65 0.05 -4.63 -20.91
N GLY A 66 -0.46 -3.92 -21.92
CA GLY A 66 0.27 -2.87 -22.65
C GLY A 66 0.26 -1.50 -21.95
N VAL A 67 -0.52 -1.31 -20.89
CA VAL A 67 -0.68 -0.03 -20.19
C VAL A 67 -0.18 -0.16 -18.76
N ASN A 68 0.78 0.67 -18.38
CA ASN A 68 1.27 0.79 -17.02
C ASN A 68 0.83 2.11 -16.36
N PHE A 69 0.93 2.19 -15.04
CA PHE A 69 0.49 3.39 -14.30
C PHE A 69 1.41 4.60 -14.52
N GLU A 70 2.66 4.40 -14.91
CA GLU A 70 3.56 5.48 -15.30
C GLU A 70 3.05 6.18 -16.56
N PHE A 71 2.58 5.42 -17.53
CA PHE A 71 1.94 5.96 -18.72
C PHE A 71 0.66 6.73 -18.36
N LEU A 72 -0.22 6.16 -17.51
CA LEU A 72 -1.44 6.85 -17.06
C LEU A 72 -1.13 8.19 -16.36
N TYR A 73 -0.07 8.22 -15.55
CA TYR A 73 0.40 9.44 -14.92
C TYR A 73 0.93 10.45 -15.95
N SER A 74 1.72 10.00 -16.93
CA SER A 74 2.24 10.86 -18.00
C SER A 74 1.15 11.47 -18.88
N GLN A 75 0.01 10.77 -19.03
CA GLN A 75 -1.16 11.22 -19.78
C GLN A 75 -2.12 12.06 -18.94
N GLY A 76 -1.86 12.28 -17.65
CA GLY A 76 -2.68 13.09 -16.76
C GLY A 76 -3.94 12.40 -16.21
N PHE A 77 -4.07 11.08 -16.36
CA PHE A 77 -5.16 10.30 -15.73
C PHE A 77 -4.90 10.05 -14.24
N ILE A 78 -3.66 10.22 -13.80
CA ILE A 78 -3.22 10.23 -12.41
C ILE A 78 -2.53 11.55 -12.18
N THR A 79 -2.79 12.21 -11.06
CA THR A 79 -2.21 13.49 -10.67
C THR A 79 -1.53 13.38 -9.32
N ASP A 80 -0.75 14.40 -8.94
CA ASP A 80 -0.10 14.43 -7.62
C ASP A 80 -1.12 14.47 -6.46
N ASP A 81 -2.33 14.95 -6.70
CA ASP A 81 -3.43 14.99 -5.72
C ASP A 81 -4.01 13.60 -5.40
N ASP A 82 -3.77 12.61 -6.27
CA ASP A 82 -4.18 11.22 -6.04
C ASP A 82 -3.29 10.49 -5.04
N PHE A 83 -2.13 11.07 -4.72
CA PHE A 83 -1.18 10.46 -3.80
C PHE A 83 -1.47 10.82 -2.36
N VAL A 84 -1.21 9.86 -1.48
CA VAL A 84 -1.35 9.99 -0.03
C VAL A 84 0.01 9.80 0.61
N ASP A 85 0.39 10.73 1.49
CA ASP A 85 1.61 10.61 2.28
C ASP A 85 1.41 9.65 3.46
N VAL A 86 2.07 8.50 3.41
CA VAL A 86 2.02 7.47 4.45
C VAL A 86 3.17 7.68 5.42
N PRO A 87 2.90 8.08 6.67
CA PRO A 87 3.94 8.27 7.67
C PRO A 87 4.47 6.92 8.14
N TYR A 88 5.79 6.77 8.16
CA TYR A 88 6.45 5.58 8.66
C TYR A 88 7.60 5.87 9.61
N VAL A 89 7.95 4.85 10.39
CA VAL A 89 9.09 4.83 11.30
C VAL A 89 9.96 3.62 11.00
N ILE A 90 11.28 3.81 11.06
CA ILE A 90 12.22 2.70 10.87
C ILE A 90 12.44 2.01 12.22
N ASN A 91 12.26 0.71 12.23
CA ASN A 91 12.56 -0.16 13.37
C ASN A 91 13.58 -1.22 12.93
N ARG A 92 14.85 -0.92 13.11
CA ARG A 92 15.96 -1.83 12.78
C ARG A 92 16.02 -2.97 13.79
N VAL A 93 15.52 -4.12 13.43
CA VAL A 93 15.60 -5.33 14.24
C VAL A 93 17.08 -5.77 14.32
N GLY A 94 17.63 -5.83 15.53
CA GLY A 94 18.99 -6.34 15.78
C GLY A 94 20.08 -5.30 16.06
N ARG A 95 19.84 -3.98 15.92
CA ARG A 95 20.83 -2.92 16.21
C ARG A 95 20.75 -2.31 17.60
N ASN A 96 20.07 -2.96 18.53
CA ASN A 96 19.89 -2.43 19.90
C ASN A 96 21.23 -2.23 20.66
N SER A 97 22.28 -3.02 20.35
CA SER A 97 23.59 -2.89 20.99
C SER A 97 24.36 -1.64 20.54
N GLU A 98 24.40 -1.33 19.24
CA GLU A 98 25.06 -0.12 18.72
C GLU A 98 24.36 1.15 19.24
N THR A 99 23.04 1.15 19.18
CA THR A 99 22.22 2.25 19.69
C THR A 99 22.40 2.44 21.19
N PHE A 100 22.50 1.35 21.96
CA PHE A 100 22.75 1.40 23.40
C PHE A 100 24.15 1.95 23.71
N LEU A 101 25.19 1.55 22.98
CA LEU A 101 26.55 2.06 23.15
C LEU A 101 26.65 3.57 22.82
N THR A 102 25.97 4.01 21.77
CA THR A 102 25.91 5.43 21.40
C THR A 102 25.16 6.25 22.47
N LEU A 103 24.08 5.73 23.02
CA LEU A 103 23.38 6.33 24.16
C LEU A 103 24.25 6.41 25.39
N LEU A 104 24.99 5.34 25.70
CA LEU A 104 25.88 5.29 26.86
C LEU A 104 27.00 6.30 26.73
N SER A 105 27.65 6.39 25.57
CA SER A 105 28.68 7.40 25.31
C SER A 105 28.14 8.83 25.41
N GLY A 106 26.95 9.08 24.86
CA GLY A 106 26.25 10.36 24.99
C GLY A 106 25.93 10.70 26.45
N PHE A 107 25.52 9.73 27.25
CA PHE A 107 25.25 9.92 28.68
C PHE A 107 26.52 10.28 29.45
N VAL A 108 27.65 9.62 29.19
CA VAL A 108 28.94 9.92 29.84
C VAL A 108 29.38 11.34 29.54
N ILE A 109 29.35 11.77 28.28
CA ILE A 109 29.71 13.15 27.88
C ILE A 109 28.75 14.15 28.51
N THR A 110 27.49 13.84 28.61
CA THR A 110 26.46 14.68 29.22
C THR A 110 26.71 14.87 30.73
N MET A 111 27.12 13.82 31.42
CA MET A 111 27.46 13.89 32.85
C MET A 111 28.74 14.70 33.10
N GLU A 112 29.74 14.57 32.21
CA GLU A 112 30.97 15.35 32.28
C GLU A 112 30.69 16.85 32.04
N LEU A 113 29.88 17.18 31.02
CA LEU A 113 29.43 18.56 30.80
C LEU A 113 28.66 19.13 32.00
N ARG A 114 27.77 18.34 32.58
CA ARG A 114 27.04 18.75 33.78
C ARG A 114 27.98 19.06 34.96
N LYS A 115 28.99 18.21 35.17
CA LYS A 115 30.02 18.41 36.20
C LYS A 115 30.78 19.71 35.98
N LEU A 116 31.27 19.93 34.76
CA LEU A 116 31.98 21.14 34.38
C LEU A 116 31.13 22.41 34.58
N ILE A 117 29.87 22.39 34.17
CA ILE A 117 28.97 23.54 34.28
C ILE A 117 28.60 23.84 35.74
N ILE A 118 28.32 22.81 36.54
CA ILE A 118 27.83 23.02 37.92
C ILE A 118 28.95 23.30 38.89
N TYR A 119 30.11 22.67 38.74
CA TYR A 119 31.19 22.75 39.75
C TYR A 119 32.39 23.57 39.31
N GLU A 120 32.85 23.39 38.07
CA GLU A 120 34.10 24.02 37.64
C GLU A 120 33.90 25.46 37.13
N LEU A 121 32.84 25.73 36.40
CA LEU A 121 32.57 27.08 35.88
C LEU A 121 32.36 28.14 37.00
N PRO A 122 31.57 27.87 38.04
CA PRO A 122 31.47 28.82 39.17
C PRO A 122 32.79 29.01 39.89
N ALA A 123 33.62 27.96 40.03
CA ALA A 123 34.93 28.04 40.65
C ALA A 123 35.90 28.89 39.82
N ILE A 124 35.90 28.78 38.51
CA ILE A 124 36.72 29.58 37.60
C ILE A 124 36.21 31.04 37.58
N SER A 125 34.89 31.23 37.50
CA SER A 125 34.31 32.59 37.51
C SER A 125 34.60 33.35 38.81
N SER A 126 34.57 32.66 39.95
CA SER A 126 34.92 33.28 41.25
C SER A 126 36.40 33.61 41.34
N ARG A 127 37.32 32.80 40.79
CA ARG A 127 38.75 33.10 40.68
C ARG A 127 39.04 34.31 39.79
N VAL A 128 38.36 34.36 38.62
CA VAL A 128 38.50 35.48 37.67
C VAL A 128 37.91 36.77 38.22
N ALA A 129 36.85 36.73 39.02
CA ALA A 129 36.25 37.91 39.67
C ALA A 129 37.03 38.44 40.88
N GLY A 130 37.83 37.57 41.54
CA GLY A 130 38.57 37.90 42.72
C GLY A 130 40.05 38.35 42.51
N VAL A 131 40.58 38.21 41.29
CA VAL A 131 41.95 38.50 40.94
C VAL A 131 42.00 39.65 39.93
N THR A 132 42.64 40.71 40.23
CA THR A 132 43.10 41.72 39.26
C THR A 132 43.75 40.98 38.08
N THR A 133 43.18 41.10 36.90
CA THR A 133 43.47 40.42 35.63
C THR A 133 44.93 40.07 35.39
N THR A 134 45.38 38.95 35.86
CA THR A 134 46.71 38.41 35.52
C THR A 134 46.57 37.57 34.23
N ILE A 135 47.55 37.67 33.33
CA ILE A 135 47.63 36.94 32.07
C ILE A 135 47.34 35.41 32.21
N PRO A 136 47.86 34.75 33.29
CA PRO A 136 47.57 33.34 33.51
C PRO A 136 46.07 33.00 33.71
N ALA A 137 45.32 33.82 34.39
CA ALA A 137 43.88 33.61 34.62
C ALA A 137 43.05 33.73 33.32
N ILE A 138 43.48 34.61 32.41
CA ILE A 138 42.87 34.76 31.09
C ILE A 138 43.16 33.54 30.21
N VAL A 139 44.38 33.00 30.26
CA VAL A 139 44.76 31.78 29.53
C VAL A 139 43.98 30.56 30.02
N GLU A 140 43.82 30.40 31.35
CA GLU A 140 43.02 29.35 31.96
C GLU A 140 41.54 29.44 31.54
N LEU A 141 40.96 30.63 31.51
CA LEU A 141 39.59 30.88 31.05
C LEU A 141 39.41 30.56 29.57
N ILE A 142 40.35 30.94 28.71
CA ILE A 142 40.33 30.63 27.28
C ILE A 142 40.43 29.12 27.08
N GLY A 143 41.35 28.43 27.76
CA GLY A 143 41.49 26.97 27.69
C GLY A 143 40.23 26.27 28.12
N PHE A 144 39.57 26.74 29.18
CA PHE A 144 38.29 26.20 29.64
C PHE A 144 37.16 26.40 28.61
N ILE A 145 37.06 27.60 28.02
CA ILE A 145 36.05 27.88 26.97
C ILE A 145 36.27 27.00 25.75
N VAL A 146 37.52 26.80 25.31
CA VAL A 146 37.84 25.90 24.19
C VAL A 146 37.43 24.47 24.49
N TYR A 147 37.78 23.97 25.69
CA TYR A 147 37.41 22.62 26.12
C TYR A 147 35.87 22.41 26.19
N LEU A 148 35.17 23.38 26.79
CA LEU A 148 33.70 23.35 26.86
C LEU A 148 33.05 23.39 25.48
N THR A 149 33.62 24.15 24.55
CA THR A 149 33.16 24.23 23.16
C THR A 149 33.34 22.89 22.45
N LEU A 150 34.49 22.21 22.62
CA LEU A 150 34.75 20.89 22.02
C LEU A 150 33.80 19.81 22.56
N LEU A 151 33.57 19.80 23.90
CA LEU A 151 32.59 18.88 24.49
C LEU A 151 31.16 19.15 24.00
N PHE A 152 30.79 20.41 23.83
CA PHE A 152 29.48 20.79 23.31
C PHE A 152 29.31 20.36 21.85
N LEU A 153 30.32 20.55 21.00
CA LEU A 153 30.30 20.08 19.62
C LEU A 153 30.22 18.55 19.55
N SER A 154 30.92 17.84 20.43
CA SER A 154 30.84 16.38 20.54
C SER A 154 29.44 15.93 20.95
N LEU A 155 28.81 16.62 21.90
CA LEU A 155 27.44 16.36 22.32
C LEU A 155 26.45 16.58 21.15
N ILE A 156 26.62 17.69 20.41
CA ILE A 156 25.79 17.95 19.23
C ILE A 156 25.94 16.83 18.19
N ALA A 157 27.14 16.37 17.90
CA ALA A 157 27.40 15.28 16.96
C ALA A 157 26.68 13.98 17.40
N ILE A 158 26.79 13.61 18.68
CA ILE A 158 26.11 12.45 19.25
C ILE A 158 24.59 12.62 19.23
N VAL A 159 24.09 13.81 19.57
CA VAL A 159 22.64 14.09 19.51
C VAL A 159 22.12 13.97 18.07
N LEU A 160 22.86 14.48 17.09
CA LEU A 160 22.50 14.36 15.68
C LEU A 160 22.53 12.89 15.21
N GLU A 161 23.50 12.10 15.67
CA GLU A 161 23.57 10.68 15.35
C GLU A 161 22.46 9.87 16.03
N LEU A 162 22.14 10.20 17.29
CA LEU A 162 20.99 9.63 18.00
C LEU A 162 19.66 10.08 17.40
N PHE A 163 19.59 11.29 16.87
CA PHE A 163 18.40 11.79 16.17
C PHE A 163 18.06 10.89 14.98
N ASP A 164 19.05 10.40 14.30
CA ASP A 164 18.88 9.47 13.17
C ASP A 164 18.57 8.03 13.59
N LEU A 165 19.22 7.56 14.67
CA LEU A 165 19.12 6.17 15.11
C LEU A 165 17.87 5.91 15.96
N ILE A 166 17.42 6.86 16.76
CA ILE A 166 16.41 6.67 17.80
C ILE A 166 15.19 7.55 17.62
N ILE A 167 15.40 8.82 17.31
CA ILE A 167 14.31 9.80 17.14
C ILE A 167 13.62 9.60 15.81
N ASN A 168 14.36 9.10 14.84
CA ASN A 168 13.89 8.72 13.52
C ASN A 168 12.83 9.74 13.02
N PRO A 169 13.25 10.82 12.36
CA PRO A 169 12.29 11.84 11.94
C PRO A 169 11.14 11.14 11.21
N THR A 170 9.93 11.62 11.40
CA THR A 170 8.79 11.12 10.66
C THR A 170 9.13 11.21 9.18
N LYS A 171 9.12 10.06 8.54
CA LYS A 171 9.36 9.92 7.11
C LYS A 171 8.02 9.65 6.44
N TYR A 172 7.92 10.03 5.20
CA TYR A 172 6.73 9.83 4.41
C TYR A 172 7.08 9.05 3.16
N HIS A 173 6.18 8.16 2.79
CA HIS A 173 6.23 7.46 1.53
C HIS A 173 4.93 7.73 0.79
N LYS A 174 5.02 8.08 -0.48
CA LYS A 174 3.82 8.29 -1.29
C LYS A 174 3.18 6.94 -1.62
N GLY A 175 1.89 6.84 -1.41
CA GLY A 175 1.05 5.72 -1.84
C GLY A 175 -0.17 6.25 -2.57
N MET A 176 -0.94 5.37 -3.19
CA MET A 176 -2.16 5.74 -3.90
C MET A 176 -3.29 4.78 -3.55
N LYS A 177 -4.51 5.32 -3.39
CA LYS A 177 -5.69 4.50 -3.08
C LYS A 177 -5.96 3.49 -4.20
N VAL A 178 -6.40 2.30 -3.83
CA VAL A 178 -6.86 1.26 -4.79
C VAL A 178 -7.95 1.83 -5.70
N LEU A 179 -8.91 2.56 -5.12
CA LEU A 179 -9.97 3.21 -5.90
C LEU A 179 -9.44 4.24 -6.90
N ASN A 180 -8.41 5.01 -6.57
CA ASN A 180 -7.84 5.99 -7.50
C ASN A 180 -7.14 5.30 -8.66
N HIS A 181 -6.45 4.16 -8.43
CA HIS A 181 -5.90 3.35 -9.53
C HIS A 181 -7.00 2.86 -10.47
N LEU A 182 -8.10 2.33 -9.92
CA LEU A 182 -9.24 1.86 -10.73
C LEU A 182 -9.94 2.99 -11.46
N ASN A 183 -10.11 4.15 -10.82
CA ASN A 183 -10.68 5.31 -11.48
C ASN A 183 -9.80 5.80 -12.66
N ALA A 184 -8.49 5.79 -12.50
CA ALA A 184 -7.57 6.12 -13.58
C ALA A 184 -7.68 5.12 -14.76
N ILE A 185 -7.78 3.82 -14.46
CA ILE A 185 -8.05 2.77 -15.47
C ILE A 185 -9.38 3.05 -16.18
N CYS A 186 -10.44 3.26 -15.40
CA CYS A 186 -11.77 3.51 -15.96
C CYS A 186 -11.81 4.78 -16.81
N ASN A 187 -11.18 5.85 -16.37
CA ASN A 187 -11.11 7.10 -17.13
C ASN A 187 -10.36 6.93 -18.45
N TYR A 188 -9.25 6.20 -18.45
CA TYR A 188 -8.46 5.93 -19.64
C TYR A 188 -9.21 5.09 -20.68
N PHE A 189 -9.83 4.00 -20.24
CA PHE A 189 -10.55 3.09 -21.12
C PHE A 189 -12.01 3.52 -21.40
N GLY A 190 -12.52 4.54 -20.71
CA GLY A 190 -13.89 5.03 -20.86
C GLY A 190 -14.94 4.15 -20.18
N PHE A 191 -14.58 3.57 -19.04
CA PHE A 191 -15.50 2.80 -18.19
C PHE A 191 -15.98 3.63 -16.99
N THR A 192 -17.06 3.15 -16.36
CA THR A 192 -17.45 3.52 -15.00
C THR A 192 -17.17 2.37 -14.05
N LEU A 193 -16.77 2.65 -12.82
CA LEU A 193 -16.48 1.60 -11.81
C LEU A 193 -17.72 1.31 -10.97
N SER A 194 -18.03 0.03 -10.81
CA SER A 194 -18.98 -0.49 -9.83
C SER A 194 -18.31 -1.59 -9.01
N SER A 195 -18.25 -1.42 -7.69
CA SER A 195 -17.68 -2.43 -6.78
C SER A 195 -18.22 -2.27 -5.37
N SER A 196 -19.05 -3.21 -4.94
CA SER A 196 -19.54 -3.25 -3.55
C SER A 196 -18.41 -3.54 -2.56
N ILE A 197 -17.35 -4.23 -2.99
CA ILE A 197 -16.18 -4.52 -2.18
C ILE A 197 -15.41 -3.22 -1.91
N LEU A 198 -14.90 -2.60 -2.98
CA LEU A 198 -13.92 -1.51 -2.88
C LEU A 198 -14.54 -0.16 -2.51
N GLN A 199 -15.86 0.00 -2.70
CA GLN A 199 -16.61 1.18 -2.27
C GLN A 199 -17.11 1.07 -0.82
N SER A 200 -16.93 -0.09 -0.17
CA SER A 200 -17.29 -0.27 1.25
C SER A 200 -16.47 0.64 2.18
N ASP A 201 -16.98 0.91 3.37
CA ASP A 201 -16.33 1.79 4.35
C ASP A 201 -14.91 1.36 4.75
N VAL A 202 -14.62 0.08 4.68
CA VAL A 202 -13.31 -0.48 4.99
C VAL A 202 -12.37 -0.36 3.79
N TRP A 203 -12.77 -0.93 2.65
CA TRP A 203 -11.85 -1.10 1.51
C TRP A 203 -11.64 0.16 0.68
N ARG A 204 -12.52 1.16 0.79
CA ARG A 204 -12.27 2.50 0.23
C ARG A 204 -11.03 3.19 0.85
N LYS A 205 -10.58 2.71 2.03
CA LYS A 205 -9.38 3.17 2.73
C LYS A 205 -8.11 2.45 2.27
N ALA A 206 -8.24 1.46 1.38
CA ALA A 206 -7.10 0.67 0.91
C ALA A 206 -6.16 1.52 0.07
N VAL A 207 -4.88 1.50 0.44
CA VAL A 207 -3.79 2.22 -0.23
C VAL A 207 -2.69 1.23 -0.56
N ILE A 208 -2.15 1.33 -1.76
CA ILE A 208 -0.96 0.61 -2.16
C ILE A 208 0.24 1.52 -1.96
N LEU A 209 1.21 1.00 -1.23
CA LEU A 209 2.54 1.58 -1.11
C LEU A 209 3.42 0.91 -2.15
N PRO A 210 3.85 1.61 -3.21
CA PRO A 210 4.62 1.02 -4.29
C PRO A 210 6.04 0.68 -3.84
N GLU A 211 6.74 -0.07 -4.66
CA GLU A 211 8.15 -0.34 -4.52
C GLU A 211 8.97 0.94 -4.47
N LYS A 212 9.96 0.96 -3.58
CA LYS A 212 10.82 2.10 -3.35
C LYS A 212 12.27 1.65 -3.15
N TYR A 213 13.16 2.13 -4.01
CA TYR A 213 14.59 1.79 -3.98
C TYR A 213 15.49 2.96 -3.60
N THR A 214 14.94 4.15 -3.32
CA THR A 214 15.73 5.35 -3.06
C THR A 214 16.27 5.36 -1.64
N ILE A 215 17.57 5.56 -1.50
CA ILE A 215 18.23 5.69 -0.20
C ILE A 215 17.97 7.08 0.36
N TYR A 216 17.24 7.16 1.47
CA TYR A 216 17.13 8.39 2.23
C TYR A 216 18.38 8.62 3.06
N GLN A 217 18.95 9.81 2.97
CA GLN A 217 20.13 10.18 3.78
C GLN A 217 19.73 10.99 4.99
N SER A 218 20.32 10.64 6.11
CA SER A 218 20.05 11.30 7.36
C SER A 218 20.45 12.78 7.37
N PRO A 219 19.71 13.65 8.07
CA PRO A 219 20.08 15.05 8.24
C PRO A 219 21.49 15.23 8.80
N ALA A 220 21.94 14.36 9.71
CA ALA A 220 23.28 14.39 10.29
C ALA A 220 24.37 14.13 9.24
N ARG A 221 24.14 13.16 8.35
CA ARG A 221 25.08 12.85 7.25
C ARG A 221 25.08 13.95 6.18
N ARG A 222 23.94 14.58 5.92
CA ARG A 222 23.86 15.76 5.05
C ARG A 222 24.69 16.92 5.61
N PHE A 223 24.54 17.21 6.90
CA PHE A 223 25.26 18.28 7.57
C PHE A 223 26.79 18.07 7.55
N LEU A 224 27.23 16.81 7.69
CA LEU A 224 28.65 16.46 7.64
C LEU A 224 29.20 16.35 6.20
N GLY A 225 28.40 16.65 5.18
CA GLY A 225 28.82 16.69 3.76
C GLY A 225 29.26 15.35 3.20
N ARG A 226 29.00 14.23 3.87
CA ARG A 226 29.56 12.94 3.55
C ARG A 226 28.84 12.16 2.45
N ILE A 227 27.62 12.55 2.04
CA ILE A 227 26.87 11.80 1.03
C ILE A 227 25.97 12.71 0.19
N LYS A 228 25.97 12.52 -1.12
CA LYS A 228 25.03 13.16 -2.05
C LYS A 228 23.64 12.52 -1.92
N THR A 229 22.62 13.34 -1.78
CA THR A 229 21.23 12.88 -1.86
C THR A 229 20.83 12.69 -3.31
N THR A 230 20.42 11.51 -3.68
CA THR A 230 19.55 11.32 -4.83
C THR A 230 18.11 11.47 -4.33
N GLU A 231 17.56 12.65 -4.44
CA GLU A 231 16.14 12.85 -4.27
C GLU A 231 15.46 12.40 -5.57
N GLY A 232 15.01 11.16 -5.58
CA GLY A 232 14.05 10.72 -6.57
C GLY A 232 12.66 11.17 -6.10
N THR A 233 11.96 11.93 -6.90
CA THR A 233 10.51 12.12 -6.75
C THR A 233 9.88 10.77 -7.06
N GLU A 234 9.56 10.01 -6.03
CA GLU A 234 8.89 8.72 -6.21
C GLU A 234 7.40 8.98 -6.25
N ASN A 235 6.80 8.51 -7.32
CA ASN A 235 5.36 8.58 -7.51
C ASN A 235 4.69 7.48 -6.67
N GLY A 236 3.47 7.74 -6.19
CA GLY A 236 2.75 6.85 -5.30
C GLY A 236 1.94 5.73 -5.99
N TYR A 237 1.98 5.62 -7.32
CA TYR A 237 1.21 4.62 -8.05
C TYR A 237 1.89 3.23 -8.07
N TYR A 238 1.09 2.17 -8.28
CA TYR A 238 1.57 0.81 -8.50
C TYR A 238 2.47 0.74 -9.74
N ARG A 239 3.57 -0.02 -9.68
CA ARG A 239 4.60 -0.02 -10.74
C ARG A 239 4.39 -1.08 -11.82
N GLY A 240 3.38 -1.91 -11.68
CA GLY A 240 3.01 -2.92 -12.69
C GLY A 240 2.10 -2.39 -13.77
N THR A 241 1.65 -3.31 -14.62
CA THR A 241 0.64 -3.06 -15.64
C THR A 241 -0.77 -3.00 -15.05
N VAL A 242 -1.72 -2.51 -15.83
CA VAL A 242 -3.15 -2.54 -15.47
C VAL A 242 -3.63 -3.98 -15.31
N GLY A 243 -3.18 -4.90 -16.19
CA GLY A 243 -3.52 -6.32 -16.11
C GLY A 243 -3.03 -6.97 -14.81
N GLU A 244 -1.76 -6.76 -14.46
CA GLU A 244 -1.17 -7.25 -13.20
C GLU A 244 -1.89 -6.70 -11.97
N PHE A 245 -2.26 -5.42 -12.00
CA PHE A 245 -3.00 -4.79 -10.91
C PHE A 245 -4.39 -5.39 -10.73
N LEU A 246 -5.15 -5.55 -11.82
CA LEU A 246 -6.48 -6.16 -11.77
C LEU A 246 -6.41 -7.62 -11.30
N GLU A 247 -5.40 -8.38 -11.74
CA GLU A 247 -5.20 -9.75 -11.27
C GLU A 247 -4.81 -9.78 -9.78
N ALA A 248 -4.03 -8.81 -9.31
CA ALA A 248 -3.71 -8.68 -7.88
C ALA A 248 -4.97 -8.42 -7.04
N ILE A 249 -5.85 -7.54 -7.48
CA ILE A 249 -7.13 -7.26 -6.82
C ILE A 249 -8.06 -8.49 -6.89
N ARG A 250 -8.14 -9.14 -8.04
CA ARG A 250 -8.89 -10.39 -8.22
C ARG A 250 -8.40 -11.47 -7.27
N THR A 251 -7.09 -11.65 -7.17
CA THR A 251 -6.47 -12.63 -6.29
C THR A 251 -6.74 -12.33 -4.82
N MET A 252 -6.63 -11.07 -4.41
CA MET A 252 -6.83 -10.68 -3.01
C MET A 252 -8.26 -10.91 -2.54
N PHE A 253 -9.25 -10.56 -3.36
CA PHE A 253 -10.68 -10.63 -2.98
C PHE A 253 -11.41 -11.83 -3.55
N TYR A 254 -10.72 -12.73 -4.24
CA TYR A 254 -11.39 -13.77 -5.04
C TYR A 254 -12.55 -13.18 -5.85
N ALA A 255 -12.27 -12.02 -6.44
CA ALA A 255 -13.29 -11.20 -7.07
C ALA A 255 -13.53 -11.66 -8.52
N LYS A 256 -14.77 -11.49 -8.94
CA LYS A 256 -15.18 -11.60 -10.34
C LYS A 256 -15.07 -10.23 -10.97
N ILE A 257 -14.34 -10.14 -12.08
CA ILE A 257 -14.19 -8.91 -12.84
C ILE A 257 -14.97 -9.09 -14.14
N ASN A 258 -15.91 -8.19 -14.41
CA ASN A 258 -16.71 -8.18 -15.64
C ASN A 258 -16.83 -6.76 -16.19
N ILE A 259 -17.03 -6.65 -17.50
CA ILE A 259 -17.34 -5.38 -18.14
C ILE A 259 -18.66 -5.56 -18.89
N ILE A 260 -19.66 -4.79 -18.50
CA ILE A 260 -20.99 -4.81 -19.10
C ILE A 260 -21.42 -3.36 -19.32
N ASP A 261 -21.82 -3.00 -20.53
CA ASP A 261 -22.30 -1.67 -20.90
C ASP A 261 -21.36 -0.51 -20.44
N ASN A 262 -20.07 -0.69 -20.64
CA ASN A 262 -19.00 0.24 -20.20
C ASN A 262 -18.89 0.41 -18.67
N VAL A 263 -19.46 -0.50 -17.89
CA VAL A 263 -19.28 -0.56 -16.44
C VAL A 263 -18.31 -1.68 -16.10
N LEU A 264 -17.21 -1.34 -15.42
CA LEU A 264 -16.27 -2.30 -14.85
C LEU A 264 -16.79 -2.73 -13.48
N TYR A 265 -17.21 -3.99 -13.39
CA TYR A 265 -17.64 -4.61 -12.15
C TYR A 265 -16.51 -5.38 -11.50
N ILE A 266 -16.25 -5.11 -10.21
CA ILE A 266 -15.32 -5.88 -9.38
C ILE A 266 -16.06 -6.32 -8.13
N GLU A 267 -16.58 -7.54 -8.15
CA GLU A 267 -17.52 -8.01 -7.15
C GLU A 267 -17.13 -9.39 -6.62
N LYS A 268 -17.75 -9.81 -5.52
CA LYS A 268 -17.59 -11.19 -5.00
C LYS A 268 -18.02 -12.21 -6.04
N ASP A 269 -17.47 -13.42 -5.97
CA ASP A 269 -17.76 -14.49 -6.94
C ASP A 269 -19.25 -14.91 -6.98
N ASP A 270 -19.98 -14.72 -5.88
CA ASP A 270 -21.42 -15.00 -5.81
C ASP A 270 -22.31 -13.82 -6.24
N PHE A 271 -21.74 -12.68 -6.57
CA PHE A 271 -22.49 -11.52 -7.04
C PHE A 271 -23.07 -11.77 -8.43
N ARG A 272 -24.31 -11.34 -8.63
CA ARG A 272 -25.03 -11.47 -9.89
C ARG A 272 -25.38 -10.08 -10.43
N ILE A 273 -25.09 -9.89 -11.71
CA ILE A 273 -25.35 -8.64 -12.41
C ILE A 273 -26.66 -8.77 -13.17
N GLY A 274 -27.63 -7.91 -12.86
CA GLY A 274 -28.92 -7.92 -13.53
C GLY A 274 -29.86 -9.04 -13.06
N THR A 275 -30.90 -9.28 -13.85
CA THR A 275 -31.86 -10.37 -13.66
C THR A 275 -31.46 -11.57 -14.52
N PRO A 276 -31.84 -12.80 -14.16
CA PRO A 276 -31.63 -13.98 -15.03
C PRO A 276 -32.13 -13.70 -16.44
N ALA A 277 -31.30 -14.05 -17.45
CA ALA A 277 -31.63 -13.81 -18.86
C ALA A 277 -32.87 -14.58 -19.34
N PHE A 278 -33.03 -15.80 -18.85
CA PHE A 278 -34.14 -16.69 -19.20
C PHE A 278 -34.25 -17.81 -18.17
N LYS A 279 -35.29 -18.62 -18.33
CA LYS A 279 -35.49 -19.84 -17.55
C LYS A 279 -35.15 -21.04 -18.37
N ILE A 280 -34.21 -21.88 -17.92
CA ILE A 280 -33.91 -23.16 -18.53
C ILE A 280 -35.13 -24.07 -18.34
N PRO A 281 -35.70 -24.63 -19.43
CA PRO A 281 -36.85 -25.53 -19.32
C PRO A 281 -36.49 -26.80 -18.54
N ASP A 282 -37.46 -27.48 -18.01
CA ASP A 282 -37.25 -28.80 -17.43
C ASP A 282 -36.88 -29.79 -18.53
N LEU A 283 -35.63 -30.22 -18.51
CA LEU A 283 -35.08 -31.11 -19.55
C LEU A 283 -35.39 -32.58 -19.29
N GLY A 284 -36.09 -32.88 -18.18
CA GLY A 284 -36.35 -34.26 -17.75
C GLY A 284 -35.08 -34.99 -17.29
N GLY A 285 -35.19 -35.86 -16.29
CA GLY A 285 -34.04 -36.51 -15.67
C GLY A 285 -33.18 -37.39 -16.59
N GLU A 286 -33.72 -37.84 -17.72
CA GLU A 286 -32.99 -38.70 -18.68
C GLU A 286 -31.98 -37.93 -19.55
N TYR A 287 -32.09 -36.60 -19.64
CA TYR A 287 -31.26 -35.76 -20.50
C TYR A 287 -30.27 -34.87 -19.73
N GLN A 288 -30.25 -34.94 -18.39
CA GLN A 288 -29.34 -34.13 -17.58
C GLN A 288 -28.04 -34.90 -17.33
N THR A 289 -27.05 -34.64 -18.14
CA THR A 289 -25.67 -35.02 -17.81
C THR A 289 -25.02 -33.94 -16.98
N TYR A 290 -24.32 -34.33 -15.93
CA TYR A 290 -23.56 -33.42 -15.12
C TYR A 290 -22.21 -34.00 -14.74
N THR A 291 -21.26 -33.14 -14.55
CA THR A 291 -19.91 -33.47 -14.07
C THR A 291 -19.51 -32.64 -12.89
N TYR A 292 -18.77 -33.26 -11.98
CA TYR A 292 -18.01 -32.46 -11.03
C TYR A 292 -16.73 -32.01 -11.72
N ASN A 293 -16.43 -30.72 -11.64
CA ASN A 293 -15.12 -30.22 -12.08
C ASN A 293 -14.10 -30.57 -11.02
N ILE A 294 -13.58 -31.78 -11.07
CA ILE A 294 -12.63 -32.34 -10.08
C ILE A 294 -11.38 -31.48 -9.98
N ASP A 295 -11.02 -30.78 -11.03
CA ASP A 295 -9.83 -29.94 -11.07
C ASP A 295 -9.95 -28.70 -10.19
N ASP A 296 -11.16 -28.28 -9.86
CA ASP A 296 -11.44 -27.13 -9.02
C ASP A 296 -11.66 -27.49 -7.54
N PHE A 297 -11.59 -28.76 -7.14
CA PHE A 297 -11.80 -29.19 -5.76
C PHE A 297 -10.49 -29.40 -5.00
N TYR A 298 -10.44 -28.91 -3.78
CA TYR A 298 -9.29 -28.98 -2.88
C TYR A 298 -9.68 -29.62 -1.54
N SER A 299 -8.76 -30.35 -0.93
CA SER A 299 -8.91 -30.83 0.44
C SER A 299 -8.24 -29.89 1.44
N SER A 300 -7.32 -29.10 0.97
CA SER A 300 -6.58 -28.13 1.78
C SER A 300 -6.33 -26.86 0.95
N PHE A 301 -6.38 -25.72 1.59
CA PHE A 301 -6.18 -24.41 0.96
C PHE A 301 -5.29 -23.55 1.83
N ILE A 302 -4.30 -22.90 1.22
CA ILE A 302 -3.45 -21.92 1.87
C ILE A 302 -3.65 -20.58 1.20
N LEU A 303 -4.05 -19.57 1.97
CA LEU A 303 -4.06 -18.17 1.56
C LEU A 303 -2.95 -17.45 2.30
N GLU A 304 -2.07 -16.81 1.56
CA GLU A 304 -0.94 -16.08 2.13
C GLU A 304 -0.69 -14.78 1.39
N PHE A 305 -0.19 -13.79 2.14
CA PHE A 305 0.39 -12.59 1.55
C PHE A 305 1.84 -12.85 1.17
N VAL A 306 2.32 -12.21 0.11
CA VAL A 306 3.74 -12.27 -0.23
C VAL A 306 4.58 -11.67 0.90
N ASN A 307 5.69 -12.33 1.21
CA ASN A 307 6.62 -11.84 2.22
C ASN A 307 7.53 -10.76 1.62
N ASP A 308 7.66 -9.64 2.33
CA ASP A 308 8.71 -8.68 2.04
C ASP A 308 9.98 -9.16 2.77
N SER A 309 10.90 -9.80 2.02
CA SER A 309 12.11 -10.41 2.56
C SER A 309 13.03 -9.42 3.27
N ASP A 310 12.92 -8.14 2.92
CA ASP A 310 13.76 -7.07 3.43
C ASP A 310 13.14 -6.31 4.60
N ASP A 311 11.92 -6.68 4.99
CA ASP A 311 11.23 -6.11 6.15
C ASP A 311 10.93 -7.18 7.20
N ARG A 312 11.91 -7.46 8.07
CA ARG A 312 11.76 -8.43 9.16
C ARG A 312 10.65 -8.10 10.14
N ASN A 313 10.18 -6.86 10.18
CA ASN A 313 9.03 -6.52 11.02
C ASN A 313 7.75 -7.23 10.55
N THR A 314 7.62 -7.49 9.25
CA THR A 314 6.48 -8.21 8.68
C THR A 314 6.64 -9.73 8.80
N ILE A 315 7.85 -10.27 8.63
CA ILE A 315 8.11 -11.71 8.64
C ILE A 315 8.06 -12.29 10.06
N LEU A 316 8.74 -11.66 11.02
CA LEU A 316 9.00 -12.26 12.35
C LEU A 316 7.89 -12.03 13.36
N ASN A 317 7.03 -11.03 13.20
CA ASN A 317 6.10 -10.59 14.25
C ASN A 317 4.69 -10.30 13.75
N PHE A 318 4.37 -10.65 12.54
CA PHE A 318 3.07 -10.30 11.96
C PHE A 318 2.16 -11.53 11.93
N LYS A 319 1.18 -11.56 12.84
CA LYS A 319 0.10 -12.56 12.79
C LYS A 319 -0.85 -12.24 11.64
N GLY A 320 -1.35 -13.26 10.97
CA GLY A 320 -2.34 -13.11 9.90
C GLY A 320 -1.77 -12.97 8.49
N THR A 321 -0.47 -13.19 8.29
CA THR A 321 0.13 -13.22 6.94
C THR A 321 -0.32 -14.41 6.12
N SER A 322 -0.67 -15.51 6.77
CA SER A 322 -1.16 -16.71 6.11
C SER A 322 -2.24 -17.41 6.93
N VAL A 323 -3.08 -18.18 6.26
CA VAL A 323 -4.06 -19.07 6.87
C VAL A 323 -4.11 -20.37 6.08
N GLN A 324 -4.13 -21.48 6.77
CA GLN A 324 -4.39 -22.79 6.20
C GLN A 324 -5.79 -23.26 6.59
N VAL A 325 -6.53 -23.73 5.61
CA VAL A 325 -7.88 -24.24 5.79
C VAL A 325 -7.90 -25.67 5.32
N ASN A 326 -8.30 -26.58 6.17
CA ASN A 326 -8.41 -28.00 5.87
C ASN A 326 -9.86 -28.44 5.98
N THR A 327 -10.29 -29.33 5.11
CA THR A 327 -11.53 -30.06 5.31
C THR A 327 -11.32 -31.06 6.46
N LYS A 328 -12.26 -31.15 7.38
CA LYS A 328 -12.21 -32.21 8.39
C LYS A 328 -12.45 -33.54 7.67
N PRO A 329 -11.57 -34.53 7.88
CA PRO A 329 -11.78 -35.83 7.30
C PRO A 329 -13.12 -36.40 7.78
N SER A 330 -14.07 -36.60 6.86
CA SER A 330 -15.25 -37.38 7.17
C SER A 330 -14.84 -38.86 7.30
N ALA A 331 -15.53 -39.61 8.15
CA ALA A 331 -15.30 -41.05 8.30
C ALA A 331 -15.51 -41.83 6.97
N ILE A 332 -16.07 -41.21 5.98
CA ILE A 332 -16.37 -41.79 4.65
C ILE A 332 -15.24 -41.53 3.66
N PHE A 333 -14.30 -40.62 3.97
CA PHE A 333 -13.23 -40.26 3.02
C PHE A 333 -12.15 -41.35 3.02
N ASP A 334 -12.16 -42.17 1.98
CA ASP A 334 -11.11 -43.17 1.79
C ASP A 334 -9.78 -42.44 1.50
N GLN A 335 -8.81 -42.59 2.40
CA GLN A 335 -7.44 -42.03 2.25
C GLN A 335 -6.73 -42.46 0.96
N ARG A 336 -7.28 -43.45 0.25
CA ARG A 336 -6.82 -43.91 -1.07
C ARG A 336 -7.25 -43.02 -2.21
N ASN A 337 -8.18 -42.09 -1.99
CA ASN A 337 -8.61 -41.16 -3.02
C ASN A 337 -7.61 -40.01 -3.18
N ASN A 338 -7.06 -39.82 -4.37
CA ASN A 338 -6.09 -38.74 -4.66
C ASN A 338 -6.66 -37.33 -4.41
N LEU A 339 -7.99 -37.16 -4.45
CA LEU A 339 -8.67 -35.90 -4.14
C LEU A 339 -8.48 -35.47 -2.68
N ALA A 340 -8.34 -36.44 -1.74
CA ALA A 340 -8.15 -36.16 -0.33
C ALA A 340 -6.84 -35.44 0.01
N ARG A 341 -5.92 -35.32 -0.93
CA ARG A 341 -4.58 -34.72 -0.76
C ARG A 341 -4.34 -33.48 -1.63
N ARG A 342 -5.36 -32.96 -2.26
CA ARG A 342 -5.21 -31.79 -3.10
C ARG A 342 -5.07 -30.53 -2.26
N LEU A 343 -3.96 -29.84 -2.46
CA LEU A 343 -3.66 -28.56 -1.84
C LEU A 343 -3.71 -27.46 -2.92
N ASP A 344 -4.50 -26.44 -2.68
CA ASP A 344 -4.40 -25.17 -3.41
C ASP A 344 -3.68 -24.13 -2.55
N ARG A 345 -2.86 -23.33 -3.21
CA ARG A 345 -2.14 -22.22 -2.57
C ARG A 345 -2.34 -20.97 -3.39
N VAL A 346 -2.79 -19.92 -2.73
CA VAL A 346 -2.96 -18.60 -3.33
C VAL A 346 -2.10 -17.60 -2.58
N THR A 347 -1.20 -16.97 -3.32
CA THR A 347 -0.35 -15.91 -2.78
C THR A 347 -0.88 -14.57 -3.28
N ILE A 348 -1.29 -13.72 -2.35
CA ILE A 348 -1.70 -12.34 -2.63
C ILE A 348 -0.43 -11.54 -2.91
N PRO A 349 -0.31 -10.85 -4.08
CA PRO A 349 0.95 -10.22 -4.50
C PRO A 349 1.25 -8.89 -3.79
N PHE A 350 0.68 -8.67 -2.63
CA PHE A 350 0.95 -7.55 -1.75
C PHE A 350 1.53 -8.04 -0.43
N ALA A 351 2.50 -7.31 0.12
CA ALA A 351 2.95 -7.50 1.48
C ALA A 351 2.09 -6.70 2.46
N LEU A 352 2.05 -7.13 3.71
CA LEU A 352 1.33 -6.42 4.76
C LEU A 352 2.20 -5.36 5.42
N GLY A 353 1.59 -4.27 5.86
CA GLY A 353 2.25 -3.26 6.68
C GLY A 353 1.90 -3.39 8.16
N LYS A 354 2.91 -3.37 9.01
CA LYS A 354 2.74 -3.41 10.46
C LYS A 354 2.50 -2.03 11.05
N ARG A 355 1.49 -1.92 11.90
CA ARG A 355 1.18 -0.68 12.63
C ARG A 355 2.01 -0.57 13.91
N LYS A 356 2.57 0.62 14.17
CA LYS A 356 3.22 0.90 15.45
C LYS A 356 2.18 1.07 16.55
N ALA A 357 2.21 0.18 17.54
CA ALA A 357 1.24 0.19 18.63
C ALA A 357 1.71 1.02 19.84
N LYS A 358 3.00 0.95 20.19
CA LYS A 358 3.58 1.57 21.41
C LYS A 358 5.03 2.01 21.17
N LEU A 359 5.51 2.95 21.99
CA LEU A 359 6.94 3.27 22.09
C LEU A 359 7.70 2.05 22.65
N ASN A 360 8.79 1.68 22.00
CA ASN A 360 9.67 0.64 22.50
C ASN A 360 10.53 1.15 23.70
N PHE A 361 11.25 0.25 24.34
CA PHE A 361 12.09 0.60 25.50
C PHE A 361 13.16 1.64 25.14
N VAL A 362 13.81 1.49 23.99
CA VAL A 362 14.88 2.39 23.52
C VAL A 362 14.34 3.79 23.27
N GLU A 363 13.17 3.95 22.69
CA GLU A 363 12.54 5.25 22.49
C GLU A 363 12.17 5.94 23.82
N LYS A 364 11.76 5.19 24.84
CA LYS A 364 11.50 5.72 26.18
C LYS A 364 12.79 6.22 26.85
N VAL A 365 13.88 5.47 26.72
CA VAL A 365 15.21 5.88 27.23
C VAL A 365 15.69 7.12 26.48
N ALA A 366 15.54 7.16 25.16
CA ALA A 366 15.89 8.32 24.35
C ALA A 366 15.11 9.59 24.74
N ASN A 367 13.82 9.47 25.02
CA ASN A 367 13.01 10.60 25.52
C ASN A 367 13.54 11.14 26.85
N THR A 368 13.95 10.27 27.76
CA THR A 368 14.55 10.67 29.04
C THR A 368 15.89 11.38 28.82
N PHE A 369 16.72 10.83 27.93
CA PHE A 369 18.01 11.42 27.56
C PHE A 369 17.85 12.83 26.95
N LEU A 370 16.91 12.99 25.99
CA LEU A 370 16.63 14.29 25.37
C LEU A 370 16.19 15.36 26.37
N LYS A 371 15.40 14.99 27.38
CA LYS A 371 15.05 15.93 28.46
C LYS A 371 16.28 16.43 29.20
N VAL A 372 17.19 15.52 29.56
CA VAL A 372 18.44 15.87 30.24
C VAL A 372 19.31 16.75 29.36
N VAL A 373 19.44 16.42 28.07
CA VAL A 373 20.20 17.25 27.11
C VAL A 373 19.57 18.64 26.97
N GLN A 374 18.25 18.73 26.90
CA GLN A 374 17.53 20.00 26.84
C GLN A 374 17.81 20.88 28.08
N GLU A 375 17.80 20.30 29.28
CA GLU A 375 18.11 21.01 30.51
C GLU A 375 19.54 21.58 30.50
N ILE A 376 20.51 20.78 30.03
CA ILE A 376 21.92 21.20 29.93
C ILE A 376 22.08 22.32 28.90
N VAL A 377 21.51 22.17 27.71
CA VAL A 377 21.57 23.21 26.66
C VAL A 377 20.94 24.50 27.14
N ASN A 378 19.80 24.44 27.80
CA ASN A 378 19.15 25.62 28.37
C ASN A 378 19.94 26.21 29.53
N GLY A 379 20.65 25.39 30.31
CA GLY A 379 21.60 25.86 31.32
C GLY A 379 22.78 26.65 30.72
N ILE A 380 23.36 26.13 29.61
CA ILE A 380 24.41 26.85 28.86
C ILE A 380 23.87 28.15 28.26
N ILE A 381 22.70 28.15 27.69
CA ILE A 381 22.05 29.36 27.16
C ILE A 381 21.83 30.39 28.27
N ALA A 382 21.42 29.96 29.44
CA ALA A 382 21.25 30.87 30.59
C ALA A 382 22.58 31.53 31.02
N LEU A 383 23.67 30.75 31.03
CA LEU A 383 25.02 31.28 31.31
C LEU A 383 25.48 32.25 30.22
N LEU A 384 25.31 31.90 28.94
CA LEU A 384 25.65 32.79 27.83
C LEU A 384 24.82 34.08 27.88
N ASN A 385 23.57 34.01 28.22
CA ASN A 385 22.73 35.20 28.42
C ASN A 385 23.18 36.04 29.59
N GLY A 386 23.66 35.42 30.67
CA GLY A 386 24.31 36.15 31.78
C GLY A 386 25.55 36.91 31.31
N LEU A 387 26.40 36.28 30.48
CA LEU A 387 27.56 36.95 29.87
C LEU A 387 27.16 38.08 28.92
N ILE A 388 26.12 37.87 28.11
CA ILE A 388 25.57 38.91 27.22
C ILE A 388 25.10 40.13 28.03
N ILE A 389 24.42 39.91 29.14
CA ILE A 389 23.98 40.99 30.04
C ILE A 389 25.20 41.76 30.60
N ALA A 390 26.23 41.05 31.05
CA ALA A 390 27.47 41.67 31.55
C ALA A 390 28.18 42.48 30.45
N ILE A 391 28.30 41.95 29.24
CA ILE A 391 28.88 42.65 28.08
C ILE A 391 28.04 43.87 27.70
N ASN A 392 26.74 43.79 27.70
CA ASN A 392 25.85 44.91 27.42
C ASN A 392 25.95 46.01 28.51
N SER A 393 26.14 45.62 29.76
CA SER A 393 26.38 46.54 30.86
C SER A 393 27.73 47.29 30.70
N LEU A 394 28.81 46.56 30.35
CA LEU A 394 30.10 47.15 30.03
C LEU A 394 30.02 48.09 28.81
N ARG A 395 29.32 47.72 27.78
CA ARG A 395 29.06 48.59 26.62
C ARG A 395 28.30 49.84 26.99
N SER A 396 27.33 49.74 27.87
CA SER A 396 26.58 50.89 28.40
C SER A 396 27.50 51.86 29.20
N ALA A 397 28.35 51.28 30.03
CA ALA A 397 29.36 52.06 30.78
C ALA A 397 30.35 52.77 29.84
N LEU A 398 30.89 52.05 28.84
CA LEU A 398 31.76 52.62 27.81
C LEU A 398 31.03 53.69 26.97
N LYS A 399 29.76 53.53 26.67
CA LYS A 399 28.94 54.54 25.97
C LYS A 399 28.83 55.83 26.84
N SER A 400 28.71 55.71 28.16
CA SER A 400 28.66 56.80 29.07
C SER A 400 30.05 57.54 29.16
N ILE A 401 31.14 56.77 29.16
CA ILE A 401 32.52 57.34 29.12
C ILE A 401 32.74 58.08 27.78
N VAL A 402 32.36 57.47 26.65
CA VAL A 402 32.45 58.10 25.32
C VAL A 402 31.63 59.41 25.26
N LYS A 403 30.44 59.41 25.88
CA LYS A 403 29.62 60.63 26.01
C LYS A 403 30.31 61.70 26.81
N ALA A 404 30.98 61.32 27.88
CA ALA A 404 31.80 62.28 28.70
C ALA A 404 33.02 62.79 27.91
N LEU A 405 33.72 61.92 27.15
CA LEU A 405 34.86 62.33 26.31
C LEU A 405 34.42 63.27 25.16
N ARG A 406 33.26 63.09 24.59
CA ARG A 406 32.67 64.02 23.59
C ARG A 406 32.37 65.38 24.22
N PHE A 407 31.94 65.41 25.49
CA PHE A 407 31.67 66.65 26.22
C PHE A 407 32.92 67.48 26.41
N ILE A 408 34.11 66.89 26.57
CA ILE A 408 35.41 67.57 26.68
C ILE A 408 36.07 67.77 25.27
N GLY A 409 35.34 67.65 24.18
CA GLY A 409 35.81 67.96 22.82
C GLY A 409 36.52 66.82 22.04
N LEU A 410 36.61 65.63 22.58
CA LEU A 410 37.20 64.48 21.90
C LEU A 410 36.14 63.77 20.98
N ASN A 411 36.44 63.76 19.70
CA ASN A 411 35.48 63.15 18.69
C ASN A 411 35.67 61.66 18.63
N VAL A 412 35.04 60.90 19.56
CA VAL A 412 35.06 59.44 19.58
C VAL A 412 33.72 58.89 19.05
N ASN A 413 33.74 58.15 17.95
CA ASN A 413 32.53 57.57 17.37
C ASN A 413 32.37 56.11 17.82
N TYR A 414 31.63 55.87 18.90
CA TYR A 414 31.34 54.56 19.44
C TYR A 414 29.84 54.45 19.75
N ASN A 415 29.13 53.58 18.99
CA ASN A 415 27.69 53.33 19.20
C ASN A 415 27.37 51.84 19.08
N PRO A 416 27.77 51.01 20.06
CA PRO A 416 27.52 49.59 20.00
C PRO A 416 26.04 49.29 20.18
N GLN A 417 25.55 48.42 19.33
CA GLN A 417 24.20 47.84 19.46
C GLN A 417 24.21 46.77 20.56
N PRO A 418 23.15 46.65 21.37
CA PRO A 418 23.06 45.60 22.37
C PRO A 418 22.97 44.22 21.69
N ILE A 419 23.62 43.20 22.28
CA ILE A 419 23.52 41.83 21.82
C ILE A 419 22.18 41.28 22.35
N PRO A 420 21.32 40.72 21.47
CA PRO A 420 20.06 40.11 21.89
C PRO A 420 20.32 38.83 22.70
N PRO A 421 19.44 38.48 23.65
CA PRO A 421 19.54 37.21 24.36
C PRO A 421 19.25 36.02 23.43
N ILE A 422 19.94 34.91 23.70
CA ILE A 422 19.74 33.65 23.00
C ILE A 422 18.43 32.99 23.49
N PRO A 423 17.50 32.61 22.64
CA PRO A 423 16.26 31.95 23.05
C PRO A 423 16.54 30.56 23.61
N LYS A 424 15.67 30.11 24.53
CA LYS A 424 15.70 28.72 25.01
C LYS A 424 15.38 27.76 23.91
N VAL A 425 16.04 26.61 23.89
CA VAL A 425 15.78 25.52 22.96
C VAL A 425 14.77 24.56 23.58
N GLN A 426 13.76 24.20 22.83
CA GLN A 426 12.88 23.08 23.14
C GLN A 426 13.13 21.94 22.14
N PHE A 427 13.51 20.79 22.66
CA PHE A 427 13.53 19.57 21.84
C PHE A 427 12.13 18.96 21.82
N ASN A 428 11.62 18.65 20.63
CA ASN A 428 10.40 17.88 20.51
C ASN A 428 10.65 16.48 21.04
N ILE A 429 9.98 16.16 22.15
CA ILE A 429 9.98 14.81 22.71
C ILE A 429 9.35 13.89 21.66
N ILE A 430 9.88 12.65 21.55
CA ILE A 430 9.30 11.66 20.65
C ILE A 430 7.84 11.48 21.03
N GLU A 431 6.95 11.99 20.21
CA GLU A 431 5.53 11.79 20.38
C GLU A 431 5.21 10.32 20.16
N ASN A 432 4.15 9.84 20.82
CA ASN A 432 3.64 8.51 20.59
C ASN A 432 3.13 8.41 19.15
N ARG A 433 3.99 7.95 18.22
CA ARG A 433 3.68 7.78 16.80
C ARG A 433 2.82 6.54 16.58
N LYS A 434 1.78 6.44 17.38
CA LYS A 434 0.77 5.40 17.27
C LYS A 434 0.15 5.46 15.86
N ASN A 435 -0.03 4.31 15.26
CA ASN A 435 -0.63 4.15 13.93
C ASN A 435 0.28 4.56 12.73
N TYR A 436 1.57 4.73 12.93
CA TYR A 436 2.51 4.86 11.82
C TYR A 436 2.91 3.47 11.29
N LEU A 437 3.23 3.39 10.01
CA LEU A 437 3.80 2.19 9.43
C LEU A 437 5.19 1.94 10.04
N VAL A 438 5.48 0.70 10.38
CA VAL A 438 6.81 0.27 10.83
C VAL A 438 7.51 -0.43 9.67
N MET A 439 8.71 0.03 9.35
CA MET A 439 9.58 -0.55 8.33
C MET A 439 10.96 -0.83 8.91
N GLU A 440 11.70 -1.79 8.39
CA GLU A 440 13.07 -2.06 8.82
C GLU A 440 14.06 -1.05 8.23
N ASN A 441 13.82 -0.59 7.02
CA ASN A 441 14.65 0.37 6.31
C ASN A 441 13.78 1.32 5.45
N ASP A 442 14.42 2.14 4.63
CA ASP A 442 13.73 3.07 3.72
C ASP A 442 13.33 2.42 2.38
N PHE A 443 13.63 1.13 2.19
CA PHE A 443 13.31 0.40 0.96
C PHE A 443 11.98 -0.33 1.08
N VAL A 444 11.29 -0.45 -0.04
CA VAL A 444 10.12 -1.30 -0.23
C VAL A 444 10.38 -2.12 -1.49
N TYR A 445 10.67 -3.40 -1.34
CA TYR A 445 10.93 -4.29 -2.47
C TYR A 445 9.66 -4.96 -2.98
N THR A 446 8.70 -5.13 -2.12
CA THR A 446 7.40 -5.69 -2.47
C THR A 446 6.31 -4.65 -2.16
N PRO A 447 5.40 -4.36 -3.09
CA PRO A 447 4.33 -3.39 -2.83
C PRO A 447 3.52 -3.82 -1.61
N LYS A 448 3.24 -2.87 -0.72
CA LYS A 448 2.46 -3.12 0.49
C LYS A 448 1.05 -2.61 0.34
N ILE A 449 0.09 -3.39 0.84
CA ILE A 449 -1.29 -2.92 0.97
C ILE A 449 -1.57 -2.50 2.41
N LEU A 450 -2.24 -1.37 2.58
CA LEU A 450 -2.49 -0.72 3.85
C LEU A 450 -3.93 -0.21 3.90
N LEU A 451 -4.52 -0.14 5.10
CA LEU A 451 -5.77 0.60 5.33
C LEU A 451 -5.45 1.88 6.10
N LEU A 452 -5.72 3.03 5.50
CA LEU A 452 -5.41 4.34 6.07
C LEU A 452 -6.66 5.09 6.50
N ASN A 453 -6.54 5.82 7.61
CA ASN A 453 -7.51 6.84 7.97
C ASN A 453 -7.36 8.09 7.08
N ASP A 454 -8.28 9.03 7.19
CA ASP A 454 -8.25 10.28 6.43
C ASP A 454 -7.04 11.17 6.76
N ASP A 455 -6.38 10.94 7.91
CA ASP A 455 -5.14 11.61 8.31
C ASP A 455 -3.86 10.92 7.77
N GLY A 456 -4.00 9.96 6.88
CA GLY A 456 -2.90 9.20 6.25
C GLY A 456 -2.25 8.15 7.16
N LYS A 457 -2.71 7.98 8.40
CA LYS A 457 -2.18 6.97 9.33
C LYS A 457 -2.90 5.65 9.17
N LEU A 458 -2.24 4.56 9.59
CA LEU A 458 -2.84 3.23 9.55
C LEU A 458 -4.11 3.17 10.42
N ALA A 459 -5.19 2.74 9.81
CA ALA A 459 -6.47 2.53 10.47
C ALA A 459 -6.39 1.32 11.43
N PRO A 460 -7.23 1.26 12.49
CA PRO A 460 -7.34 0.06 13.32
C PRO A 460 -7.69 -1.18 12.51
N GLU A 461 -8.48 -1.03 11.47
CA GLU A 461 -8.90 -2.07 10.53
C GLU A 461 -7.73 -2.69 9.77
N ASN A 462 -6.56 -2.01 9.68
CA ASN A 462 -5.34 -2.56 9.09
C ASN A 462 -4.90 -3.87 9.78
N ASP A 463 -5.07 -3.97 11.09
CA ASP A 463 -4.67 -5.16 11.84
C ASP A 463 -5.75 -6.26 11.85
N THR A 464 -7.00 -5.92 11.56
CA THR A 464 -8.16 -6.82 11.68
C THR A 464 -8.71 -7.30 10.34
N HIS A 465 -8.64 -6.48 9.29
CA HIS A 465 -9.20 -6.77 7.97
C HIS A 465 -8.12 -7.13 6.95
N LEU A 466 -6.92 -6.54 7.03
CA LEU A 466 -5.74 -6.99 6.28
C LEU A 466 -5.08 -8.17 6.97
N ASN A 467 -5.75 -9.32 6.88
CA ASN A 467 -5.41 -10.55 7.54
C ASN A 467 -5.91 -11.71 6.67
N ALA A 468 -5.07 -12.70 6.42
CA ALA A 468 -5.40 -13.82 5.54
C ALA A 468 -6.66 -14.58 5.99
N LYS A 469 -6.86 -14.73 7.30
CA LYS A 469 -8.08 -15.36 7.84
C LYS A 469 -9.33 -14.54 7.53
N TYR A 470 -9.29 -13.22 7.74
CA TYR A 470 -10.41 -12.34 7.42
C TYR A 470 -10.74 -12.38 5.92
N LEU A 471 -9.70 -12.35 5.06
CA LEU A 471 -9.91 -12.43 3.62
C LEU A 471 -10.50 -13.79 3.21
N TYR A 472 -10.03 -14.87 3.84
CA TYR A 472 -10.63 -16.19 3.62
C TYR A 472 -12.11 -16.20 4.04
N GLU A 473 -12.44 -15.81 5.25
CA GLU A 473 -13.80 -15.85 5.79
C GLU A 473 -14.79 -14.96 5.06
N ASN A 474 -14.33 -13.87 4.41
CA ASN A 474 -15.21 -12.91 3.76
C ASN A 474 -15.24 -13.01 2.22
N PHE A 475 -14.20 -13.59 1.60
CA PHE A 475 -14.08 -13.62 0.15
C PHE A 475 -13.75 -15.01 -0.40
N HIS A 476 -12.76 -15.70 0.18
CA HIS A 476 -12.27 -16.98 -0.33
C HIS A 476 -13.08 -18.19 0.17
N TYR A 477 -14.00 -18.00 1.11
CA TYR A 477 -14.88 -19.05 1.59
C TYR A 477 -15.76 -19.67 0.47
N LEU A 478 -15.88 -18.97 -0.65
CA LEU A 478 -16.61 -19.41 -1.84
C LEU A 478 -15.86 -20.46 -2.66
N ARG A 479 -14.59 -20.74 -2.35
CA ARG A 479 -13.82 -21.75 -3.05
C ARG A 479 -14.40 -23.16 -2.87
N ASN A 480 -14.15 -23.98 -3.85
CA ASN A 480 -14.61 -25.36 -3.84
C ASN A 480 -13.71 -26.24 -2.98
N PHE A 481 -14.27 -26.94 -2.03
CA PHE A 481 -13.58 -27.95 -1.26
C PHE A 481 -14.19 -29.33 -1.48
N VAL A 482 -13.36 -30.37 -1.47
CA VAL A 482 -13.83 -31.74 -1.33
C VAL A 482 -14.46 -31.84 0.05
N ASP A 483 -15.66 -32.36 0.17
CA ASP A 483 -16.50 -32.28 1.37
C ASP A 483 -16.77 -30.82 1.84
N GLY A 484 -16.61 -29.86 0.96
CA GLY A 484 -16.72 -28.43 1.23
C GLY A 484 -18.13 -27.86 1.03
N ASN A 485 -18.31 -26.66 1.55
CA ASN A 485 -19.60 -25.97 1.53
C ASN A 485 -20.07 -25.59 0.12
N ASN A 486 -19.17 -25.51 -0.86
CA ASN A 486 -19.46 -24.93 -2.15
C ASN A 486 -18.96 -25.84 -3.27
N GLN A 487 -19.75 -26.83 -3.59
CA GLN A 487 -19.49 -27.69 -4.75
C GLN A 487 -20.29 -27.20 -5.95
N TRP A 488 -19.61 -27.11 -7.07
CA TRP A 488 -20.22 -26.72 -8.33
C TRP A 488 -20.45 -27.95 -9.22
N LEU A 489 -21.70 -28.13 -9.65
CA LEU A 489 -22.05 -29.10 -10.69
C LEU A 489 -22.14 -28.38 -12.01
N THR A 490 -21.44 -28.90 -13.00
CA THR A 490 -21.55 -28.45 -14.38
C THR A 490 -22.48 -29.39 -15.13
N TYR A 491 -23.55 -28.84 -15.66
CA TYR A 491 -24.55 -29.52 -16.43
C TYR A 491 -24.36 -29.20 -17.90
N ASP A 492 -24.53 -30.21 -18.77
CA ASP A 492 -24.62 -29.96 -20.19
C ASP A 492 -26.00 -29.37 -20.51
N LEU A 493 -26.00 -28.30 -21.29
CA LEU A 493 -27.19 -27.66 -21.81
C LEU A 493 -27.39 -28.13 -23.26
N PRO A 494 -28.33 -29.06 -23.53
CA PRO A 494 -28.63 -29.45 -24.89
C PRO A 494 -29.21 -28.28 -25.68
N PRO A 495 -29.28 -28.35 -26.99
CA PRO A 495 -29.90 -27.31 -27.82
C PRO A 495 -31.31 -26.98 -27.34
N ILE A 496 -31.51 -25.76 -26.85
CA ILE A 496 -32.80 -25.24 -26.41
C ILE A 496 -33.21 -24.02 -27.24
N GLN A 497 -34.50 -23.85 -27.43
CA GLN A 497 -35.06 -22.68 -28.12
C GLN A 497 -35.10 -21.50 -27.14
N ILE A 498 -34.55 -20.36 -27.59
CA ILE A 498 -34.60 -19.10 -26.83
C ILE A 498 -35.00 -17.93 -27.73
N GLY A 499 -35.68 -16.95 -27.17
CA GLY A 499 -36.08 -15.74 -27.89
C GLY A 499 -34.95 -14.76 -28.13
N TYR A 500 -35.14 -13.82 -29.05
CA TYR A 500 -34.15 -12.77 -29.33
C TYR A 500 -33.92 -11.81 -28.13
N GLU A 501 -34.95 -11.59 -27.30
CA GLU A 501 -34.82 -10.82 -26.08
C GLU A 501 -33.92 -11.51 -25.05
N GLU A 502 -34.09 -12.81 -24.90
CA GLU A 502 -33.27 -13.67 -24.04
C GLU A 502 -31.81 -13.75 -24.53
N MET A 503 -31.63 -13.88 -25.87
CA MET A 503 -30.30 -13.82 -26.48
C MET A 503 -29.59 -12.48 -26.21
N ALA A 504 -30.30 -11.38 -26.33
CA ALA A 504 -29.75 -10.06 -26.04
C ALA A 504 -29.47 -9.88 -24.53
N ALA A 505 -30.31 -10.46 -23.66
CA ALA A 505 -30.08 -10.42 -22.22
C ALA A 505 -28.83 -11.23 -21.81
N LEU A 506 -28.52 -12.33 -22.47
CA LEU A 506 -27.30 -13.13 -22.24
C LEU A 506 -26.00 -12.34 -22.52
N ARG A 507 -26.06 -11.29 -23.33
CA ARG A 507 -24.95 -10.37 -23.51
C ARG A 507 -24.66 -9.53 -22.25
N LEU A 508 -25.73 -9.19 -21.51
CA LEU A 508 -25.64 -8.35 -20.31
C LEU A 508 -25.40 -9.17 -19.05
N THR A 509 -25.86 -10.43 -19.05
CA THR A 509 -25.71 -11.33 -17.91
C THR A 509 -25.53 -12.76 -18.40
N ASN A 510 -24.60 -13.49 -17.80
CA ASN A 510 -24.40 -14.91 -18.06
C ASN A 510 -25.21 -15.80 -17.10
N TYR A 511 -26.27 -15.26 -16.49
CA TYR A 511 -27.11 -15.98 -15.53
C TYR A 511 -28.47 -16.34 -16.13
N ALA A 512 -28.93 -17.52 -15.74
CA ALA A 512 -30.28 -18.03 -16.03
C ALA A 512 -30.88 -18.56 -14.72
N GLU A 513 -32.14 -18.94 -14.78
CA GLU A 513 -32.84 -19.70 -13.74
C GLU A 513 -33.06 -21.11 -14.21
N ASN A 514 -32.75 -22.14 -13.40
CA ASN A 514 -33.08 -23.52 -13.76
C ASN A 514 -34.57 -23.83 -13.50
N ALA A 515 -35.01 -25.04 -13.86
CA ALA A 515 -36.40 -25.46 -13.66
C ALA A 515 -36.84 -25.43 -12.17
N GLN A 516 -35.90 -25.58 -11.27
CA GLN A 516 -36.13 -25.54 -9.80
C GLN A 516 -36.13 -24.12 -9.21
N GLY A 517 -35.97 -23.11 -10.05
CA GLY A 517 -35.91 -21.71 -9.60
C GLY A 517 -34.57 -21.31 -8.98
N GLN A 518 -33.52 -22.09 -9.21
CA GLN A 518 -32.17 -21.75 -8.76
C GLN A 518 -31.46 -20.93 -9.83
N GLU A 519 -30.72 -19.93 -9.41
CA GLU A 519 -29.83 -19.18 -10.31
C GLU A 519 -28.64 -20.04 -10.74
N VAL A 520 -28.37 -20.04 -12.03
CA VAL A 520 -27.28 -20.78 -12.64
C VAL A 520 -26.44 -19.89 -13.53
N GLU A 521 -25.15 -20.17 -13.60
CA GLU A 521 -24.21 -19.48 -14.48
C GLU A 521 -24.07 -20.27 -15.79
N ILE A 522 -24.24 -19.58 -16.91
CA ILE A 522 -24.04 -20.17 -18.22
C ILE A 522 -22.57 -20.16 -18.57
N LEU A 523 -22.03 -21.32 -18.92
CA LEU A 523 -20.65 -21.53 -19.35
C LEU A 523 -20.64 -21.93 -20.83
N ASN A 524 -19.52 -21.64 -21.51
CA ASN A 524 -19.23 -22.18 -22.85
C ASN A 524 -20.46 -22.21 -23.79
N MET A 525 -21.15 -21.09 -23.92
CA MET A 525 -22.37 -21.05 -24.75
C MET A 525 -22.06 -20.95 -26.24
N LYS A 526 -22.83 -21.67 -27.00
CA LYS A 526 -22.89 -21.56 -28.45
C LYS A 526 -24.30 -21.12 -28.85
N LEU A 527 -24.35 -19.96 -29.48
CA LEU A 527 -25.57 -19.28 -29.84
C LEU A 527 -25.75 -19.37 -31.38
N SER A 528 -26.89 -19.83 -31.81
CA SER A 528 -27.28 -19.85 -33.23
C SER A 528 -28.47 -18.91 -33.44
N PRO A 529 -28.24 -17.62 -33.75
CA PRO A 529 -29.32 -16.63 -33.85
C PRO A 529 -30.35 -16.94 -34.91
N ALA A 530 -29.92 -17.50 -36.05
CA ALA A 530 -30.83 -17.88 -37.16
C ALA A 530 -31.78 -18.99 -36.79
N LEU A 531 -31.37 -19.88 -35.89
CA LEU A 531 -32.19 -21.03 -35.45
C LEU A 531 -32.87 -20.75 -34.10
N GLN A 532 -32.55 -19.63 -33.47
CA GLN A 532 -32.97 -19.28 -32.10
C GLN A 532 -32.62 -20.38 -31.09
N VAL A 533 -31.41 -20.94 -31.21
CA VAL A 533 -30.95 -22.05 -30.37
C VAL A 533 -29.73 -21.65 -29.56
N LEU A 534 -29.76 -22.03 -28.31
CA LEU A 534 -28.65 -21.99 -27.37
C LEU A 534 -28.28 -23.41 -26.97
N GLU A 535 -26.99 -23.74 -27.04
CA GLU A 535 -26.40 -24.95 -26.46
C GLU A 535 -25.14 -24.58 -25.65
N GLY A 536 -24.73 -25.41 -24.72
CA GLY A 536 -23.53 -25.14 -23.95
C GLY A 536 -23.48 -25.91 -22.64
N GLN A 537 -23.06 -25.20 -21.59
CA GLN A 537 -22.99 -25.73 -20.24
C GLN A 537 -23.49 -24.69 -19.27
N TYR A 538 -24.06 -25.12 -18.16
CA TYR A 538 -24.37 -24.24 -17.04
C TYR A 538 -23.90 -24.84 -15.73
N ARG A 539 -23.66 -23.98 -14.75
CA ARG A 539 -23.13 -24.36 -13.47
C ARG A 539 -24.12 -24.02 -12.36
N VAL A 540 -24.46 -25.02 -11.56
CA VAL A 540 -25.28 -24.87 -10.36
C VAL A 540 -24.38 -24.99 -9.14
N ARG A 541 -24.41 -23.98 -8.27
CA ARG A 541 -23.72 -24.04 -7.01
C ARG A 541 -24.54 -24.86 -6.01
N GLN A 542 -23.96 -25.93 -5.53
CA GLN A 542 -24.55 -26.70 -4.43
C GLN A 542 -23.96 -26.27 -3.10
N THR A 543 -24.83 -25.94 -2.16
CA THR A 543 -24.44 -25.68 -0.77
C THR A 543 -24.87 -26.87 0.05
N TYR A 544 -23.91 -27.65 0.55
CA TYR A 544 -24.21 -28.73 1.50
C TYR A 544 -24.37 -28.09 2.89
N ALA A 545 -25.61 -27.95 3.30
CA ALA A 545 -26.00 -27.04 4.39
C ALA A 545 -25.49 -27.40 5.79
N ASN A 546 -24.89 -28.56 6.06
CA ASN A 546 -24.83 -28.97 7.48
C ASN A 546 -23.57 -29.68 8.00
N ASN A 547 -22.57 -30.04 7.21
CA ASN A 547 -21.58 -30.98 7.76
C ASN A 547 -20.10 -30.60 7.61
N LEU A 548 -19.80 -29.44 7.15
CA LEU A 548 -18.42 -29.10 6.86
C LEU A 548 -17.89 -28.12 7.84
N SER A 549 -17.32 -28.68 8.86
CA SER A 549 -16.41 -27.96 9.69
C SER A 549 -15.06 -27.89 8.97
N VAL A 550 -14.78 -26.73 8.43
CA VAL A 550 -13.45 -26.38 7.97
C VAL A 550 -12.62 -26.09 9.21
N GLU A 551 -11.45 -26.68 9.32
CA GLU A 551 -10.48 -26.33 10.37
C GLU A 551 -9.60 -25.21 9.83
N ILE A 552 -9.64 -24.05 10.50
CA ILE A 552 -8.82 -22.89 10.18
C ILE A 552 -7.60 -22.92 11.08
N ILE A 553 -6.41 -23.05 10.50
CA ILE A 553 -5.14 -23.06 11.19
C ILE A 553 -4.41 -21.76 10.87
N GLU A 554 -4.16 -20.96 11.88
CA GLU A 554 -3.28 -19.80 11.79
C GLU A 554 -1.88 -20.24 12.26
N PRO A 555 -0.80 -19.88 11.54
CA PRO A 555 0.55 -20.09 12.03
C PRO A 555 0.77 -19.30 13.33
N GLU A 556 1.38 -19.94 14.32
CA GLU A 556 1.70 -19.34 15.62
C GLU A 556 2.71 -18.18 15.53
#